data_369a8008676c05c705d45cec823d577f
#
_entry.id   369a8008676c05c705d45cec823d577f
#
_cell.length_a   1.000
_cell.length_b   1.000
_cell.length_c   1.000
_cell.angle_alpha   90.00
_cell.angle_beta   90.00
_cell.angle_gamma   90.00
#
_symmetry.space_group_name_H-M   'P 1'
#
loop_
_entity.id
_entity.type
_entity.pdbx_description
1 polymer ?
#
loop_
_entity_poly.entity_id
_entity_poly.type
_entity_poly.pdbx_seq_one_letter_code
_entity_poly.pdbx_strand_id
1 'polypeptide(L)'
;MTHEKLLSRHPLENGLTLEFWDLSRPILGDRWLVTLEIRLPVPIGPASLPPDLLPQEATIIRALGPAVVFSQRDERHFIAAPEYDATLKEMATRLLALAPAYFGHPEFAARLIRKRYAEYQERQRRESPKS
;
A
#
# COMPACT_ATOMS: atom_id res chain seq x y z
N MET A 1 -7.84 -18.48 10.02
CA MET A 1 -6.69 -17.68 10.48
C MET A 1 -6.01 -17.05 9.29
N THR A 2 -5.90 -15.74 9.31
CA THR A 2 -5.27 -15.01 8.21
C THR A 2 -3.76 -15.19 8.29
N HIS A 3 -3.16 -15.65 7.21
CA HIS A 3 -1.73 -15.84 7.14
C HIS A 3 -1.10 -14.69 6.35
N GLU A 4 -0.26 -13.90 7.02
CA GLU A 4 0.47 -12.81 6.38
C GLU A 4 1.95 -13.06 6.52
N LYS A 5 2.65 -13.05 5.40
CA LYS A 5 4.08 -13.29 5.38
C LYS A 5 4.77 -12.24 4.53
N LEU A 6 5.72 -11.54 5.12
CA LEU A 6 6.56 -10.62 4.36
C LEU A 6 7.49 -11.42 3.46
N LEU A 7 7.41 -11.18 2.15
CA LEU A 7 8.23 -11.86 1.16
C LEU A 7 9.53 -11.13 0.89
N SER A 8 9.45 -9.82 0.65
CA SER A 8 10.62 -9.05 0.28
C SER A 8 10.37 -7.56 0.48
N ARG A 9 11.45 -6.79 0.55
CA ARG A 9 11.43 -5.34 0.61
C ARG A 9 12.31 -4.80 -0.50
N HIS A 10 11.86 -3.71 -1.12
CA HIS A 10 12.56 -3.11 -2.25
C HIS A 10 12.68 -1.60 -2.03
N PRO A 11 13.87 -1.10 -1.70
CA PRO A 11 14.08 0.34 -1.57
C PRO A 11 13.86 1.03 -2.92
N LEU A 12 13.20 2.18 -2.90
CA LEU A 12 12.89 2.94 -4.09
C LEU A 12 13.74 4.20 -4.16
N GLU A 13 13.83 4.78 -5.35
CA GLU A 13 14.66 5.96 -5.57
C GLU A 13 14.21 7.18 -4.75
N ASN A 14 12.92 7.25 -4.43
CA ASN A 14 12.37 8.36 -3.64
C ASN A 14 12.55 8.16 -2.12
N GLY A 15 13.27 7.13 -1.70
CA GLY A 15 13.52 6.87 -0.28
C GLY A 15 12.47 6.01 0.40
N LEU A 16 11.39 5.67 -0.28
CA LEU A 16 10.38 4.78 0.27
C LEU A 16 10.80 3.33 0.05
N THR A 17 10.17 2.41 0.78
CA THR A 17 10.45 0.98 0.65
C THR A 17 9.16 0.24 0.34
N LEU A 18 9.16 -0.45 -0.81
CA LEU A 18 8.03 -1.26 -1.24
C LEU A 18 8.11 -2.62 -0.58
N GLU A 19 7.03 -3.08 0.02
CA GLU A 19 6.95 -4.39 0.68
C GLU A 19 6.02 -5.31 -0.09
N PHE A 20 6.46 -6.55 -0.27
CA PHE A 20 5.63 -7.60 -0.88
C PHE A 20 5.21 -8.58 0.22
N TRP A 21 3.90 -8.80 0.34
CA TRP A 21 3.32 -9.67 1.36
C TRP A 21 2.50 -10.77 0.74
N ASP A 22 2.62 -11.98 1.28
CA ASP A 22 1.83 -13.13 0.90
C ASP A 22 0.66 -13.25 1.87
N LEU A 23 -0.55 -13.05 1.35
CA LEU A 23 -1.79 -13.17 2.11
C LEU A 23 -2.62 -14.36 1.60
N SER A 24 -1.99 -15.30 0.94
CA SER A 24 -2.67 -16.44 0.34
C SER A 24 -3.31 -17.34 1.39
N ARG A 25 -4.39 -18.03 0.99
CA ARG A 25 -5.09 -18.94 1.88
C ARG A 25 -5.71 -20.09 1.10
N PRO A 26 -5.85 -21.26 1.74
CA PRO A 26 -6.60 -22.34 1.12
C PRO A 26 -8.09 -21.99 1.07
N ILE A 27 -8.78 -22.41 0.02
CA ILE A 27 -10.21 -22.16 -0.11
C ILE A 27 -11.03 -23.44 -0.09
N LEU A 28 -10.67 -24.42 -0.89
CA LEU A 28 -11.45 -25.64 -0.99
C LEU A 28 -10.56 -26.77 -1.47
N GLY A 29 -10.47 -27.88 -0.71
CA GLY A 29 -9.62 -29.00 -1.06
C GLY A 29 -8.17 -28.58 -1.15
N ASP A 30 -7.53 -28.87 -2.29
CA ASP A 30 -6.14 -28.49 -2.55
C ASP A 30 -6.04 -27.15 -3.29
N ARG A 31 -7.14 -26.40 -3.38
CA ARG A 31 -7.15 -25.13 -4.09
C ARG A 31 -6.88 -23.97 -3.18
N TRP A 32 -6.16 -22.99 -3.71
CA TRP A 32 -5.74 -21.80 -2.97
C TRP A 32 -6.20 -20.52 -3.64
N LEU A 33 -6.45 -19.53 -2.82
CA LEU A 33 -6.50 -18.14 -3.26
C LEU A 33 -5.10 -17.59 -3.05
N VAL A 34 -4.37 -17.35 -4.13
CA VAL A 34 -3.03 -16.81 -4.04
C VAL A 34 -3.16 -15.28 -4.09
N THR A 35 -2.75 -14.63 -3.02
CA THR A 35 -2.86 -13.17 -2.89
C THR A 35 -1.49 -12.57 -2.62
N LEU A 36 -1.10 -11.65 -3.48
CA LEU A 36 0.10 -10.84 -3.29
C LEU A 36 -0.36 -9.42 -2.96
N GLU A 37 0.05 -8.91 -1.81
CA GLU A 37 -0.26 -7.53 -1.43
C GLU A 37 1.03 -6.73 -1.41
N ILE A 38 1.03 -5.60 -2.10
CA ILE A 38 2.11 -4.64 -1.95
C ILE A 38 1.70 -3.61 -0.91
N ARG A 39 2.65 -3.21 -0.07
CA ARG A 39 2.46 -2.16 0.93
C ARG A 39 3.59 -1.18 0.81
N LEU A 40 3.23 0.09 0.85
CA LEU A 40 4.20 1.17 0.75
C LEU A 40 3.94 2.14 1.89
N PRO A 41 4.66 2.01 3.02
CA PRO A 41 4.51 2.97 4.12
C PRO A 41 5.10 4.31 3.72
N VAL A 42 4.37 5.38 3.99
CA VAL A 42 4.80 6.75 3.69
C VAL A 42 4.75 7.55 4.98
N PRO A 43 5.90 7.82 5.59
CA PRO A 43 5.95 8.69 6.78
C PRO A 43 5.52 10.09 6.41
N ILE A 44 4.75 10.73 7.29
CA ILE A 44 4.31 12.10 7.08
C ILE A 44 5.29 13.03 7.77
N GLY A 45 5.94 13.90 6.99
CA GLY A 45 6.91 14.86 7.51
C GLY A 45 7.30 15.86 6.44
N PRO A 46 8.24 16.76 6.76
CA PRO A 46 8.62 17.81 5.79
C PRO A 46 9.10 17.27 4.45
N ALA A 47 9.75 16.12 4.45
CA ALA A 47 10.27 15.53 3.22
C ALA A 47 9.20 14.95 2.31
N SER A 48 8.04 14.59 2.86
CA SER A 48 6.98 13.94 2.10
C SER A 48 5.79 14.83 1.78
N LEU A 49 5.61 15.92 2.54
CA LEU A 49 4.46 16.81 2.34
C LEU A 49 4.65 17.73 1.13
N PRO A 50 3.56 18.01 0.39
CA PRO A 50 3.60 19.06 -0.61
C PRO A 50 3.90 20.41 0.04
N PRO A 51 4.58 21.33 -0.65
CA PRO A 51 4.94 22.62 -0.04
C PRO A 51 3.76 23.40 0.53
N ASP A 52 2.61 23.36 -0.13
CA ASP A 52 1.43 24.09 0.33
C ASP A 52 0.81 23.47 1.59
N LEU A 53 1.12 22.24 1.90
CA LEU A 53 0.60 21.55 3.08
C LEU A 53 1.58 21.54 4.26
N LEU A 54 2.83 21.99 4.04
CA LEU A 54 3.81 22.02 5.12
C LEU A 54 3.33 22.76 6.37
N PRO A 55 2.67 23.93 6.25
CA PRO A 55 2.17 24.62 7.45
C PRO A 55 1.12 23.83 8.23
N GLN A 56 0.53 22.81 7.62
CA GLN A 56 -0.51 22.00 8.24
C GLN A 56 0.00 20.65 8.72
N GLU A 57 1.30 20.45 8.77
CA GLU A 57 1.90 19.16 9.12
C GLU A 57 1.31 18.57 10.41
N ALA A 58 1.26 19.35 11.49
CA ALA A 58 0.74 18.85 12.76
C ALA A 58 -0.73 18.44 12.66
N THR A 59 -1.52 19.22 11.92
CA THR A 59 -2.93 18.92 11.71
C THR A 59 -3.12 17.64 10.90
N ILE A 60 -2.30 17.45 9.87
CA ILE A 60 -2.37 16.27 9.02
C ILE A 60 -1.97 15.02 9.81
N ILE A 61 -0.90 15.11 10.60
CA ILE A 61 -0.47 13.98 11.43
C ILE A 61 -1.55 13.63 12.46
N ARG A 62 -2.20 14.63 13.03
CA ARG A 62 -3.28 14.38 13.98
C ARG A 62 -4.45 13.66 13.30
N ALA A 63 -4.71 13.99 12.04
CA ALA A 63 -5.81 13.40 11.28
C ALA A 63 -5.49 11.99 10.78
N LEU A 64 -4.29 11.79 10.22
CA LEU A 64 -3.93 10.57 9.51
C LEU A 64 -2.97 9.65 10.28
N GLY A 65 -2.36 10.15 11.36
CA GLY A 65 -1.31 9.45 12.06
C GLY A 65 0.06 9.84 11.52
N PRO A 66 1.14 9.25 12.07
CA PRO A 66 2.51 9.61 11.66
C PRO A 66 2.90 9.09 10.29
N ALA A 67 2.09 8.20 9.72
CA ALA A 67 2.36 7.63 8.40
C ALA A 67 1.06 7.16 7.78
N VAL A 68 1.04 7.09 6.45
CA VAL A 68 -0.03 6.44 5.70
C VAL A 68 0.57 5.26 4.95
N VAL A 69 -0.24 4.22 4.72
CA VAL A 69 0.23 3.05 3.99
C VAL A 69 -0.62 2.90 2.73
N PHE A 70 0.06 2.93 1.58
CA PHE A 70 -0.59 2.55 0.34
C PHE A 70 -0.56 1.03 0.25
N SER A 71 -1.68 0.40 -0.14
CA SER A 71 -1.70 -1.04 -0.36
C SER A 71 -2.53 -1.38 -1.59
N GLN A 72 -2.14 -2.46 -2.24
CA GLN A 72 -2.84 -2.95 -3.43
C GLN A 72 -2.66 -4.46 -3.47
N ARG A 73 -3.75 -5.19 -3.81
CA ARG A 73 -3.72 -6.64 -3.90
C ARG A 73 -3.89 -7.10 -5.33
N ASP A 74 -3.19 -8.21 -5.64
CA ASP A 74 -3.39 -8.96 -6.86
C ASP A 74 -3.72 -10.39 -6.45
N GLU A 75 -4.76 -10.97 -7.04
CA GLU A 75 -5.27 -12.28 -6.63
C GLU A 75 -5.40 -13.25 -7.80
N ARG A 76 -5.14 -14.53 -7.51
CA ARG A 76 -5.38 -15.62 -8.44
C ARG A 76 -6.19 -16.69 -7.73
N HIS A 77 -7.35 -17.01 -8.28
CA HIS A 77 -8.29 -17.94 -7.66
C HIS A 77 -8.08 -19.37 -8.13
N PHE A 78 -8.41 -20.32 -7.27
CA PHE A 78 -8.42 -21.76 -7.58
C PHE A 78 -7.09 -22.28 -8.09
N ILE A 79 -6.00 -21.87 -7.46
CA ILE A 79 -4.66 -22.35 -7.80
C ILE A 79 -4.41 -23.66 -7.07
N ALA A 80 -4.00 -24.70 -7.82
CA ALA A 80 -3.67 -25.98 -7.21
C ALA A 80 -2.46 -25.83 -6.28
N ALA A 81 -2.48 -26.52 -5.14
CA ALA A 81 -1.42 -26.40 -4.14
C ALA A 81 0.00 -26.54 -4.72
N PRO A 82 0.28 -27.50 -5.62
CA PRO A 82 1.63 -27.59 -6.20
C PRO A 82 2.06 -26.40 -7.04
N GLU A 83 1.10 -25.58 -7.51
CA GLU A 83 1.39 -24.42 -8.35
C GLU A 83 1.48 -23.12 -7.57
N TYR A 84 1.25 -23.17 -6.27
CA TYR A 84 1.21 -21.99 -5.41
C TYR A 84 2.50 -21.16 -5.52
N ASP A 85 3.64 -21.79 -5.26
CA ASP A 85 4.92 -21.06 -5.24
C ASP A 85 5.24 -20.43 -6.60
N ALA A 86 5.03 -21.16 -7.68
CA ALA A 86 5.27 -20.67 -9.02
C ALA A 86 4.36 -19.49 -9.36
N THR A 87 3.09 -19.56 -8.98
CA THR A 87 2.12 -18.51 -9.22
C THR A 87 2.50 -17.23 -8.47
N LEU A 88 2.82 -17.38 -7.18
CA LEU A 88 3.20 -16.24 -6.37
C LEU A 88 4.46 -15.56 -6.90
N LYS A 89 5.44 -16.37 -7.31
CA LYS A 89 6.69 -15.86 -7.87
C LYS A 89 6.45 -15.10 -9.18
N GLU A 90 5.57 -15.62 -10.03
CA GLU A 90 5.23 -14.94 -11.28
C GLU A 90 4.58 -13.58 -11.01
N MET A 91 3.65 -13.54 -10.06
CA MET A 91 2.98 -12.29 -9.68
C MET A 91 3.98 -11.27 -9.17
N ALA A 92 4.90 -11.70 -8.30
CA ALA A 92 5.93 -10.82 -7.75
C ALA A 92 6.87 -10.30 -8.83
N THR A 93 7.29 -11.17 -9.75
CA THR A 93 8.19 -10.79 -10.84
C THR A 93 7.54 -9.74 -11.75
N ARG A 94 6.25 -9.93 -12.04
CA ARG A 94 5.51 -8.99 -12.88
C ARG A 94 5.41 -7.62 -12.23
N LEU A 95 5.11 -7.58 -10.93
CA LEU A 95 5.02 -6.32 -10.21
C LEU A 95 6.38 -5.62 -10.09
N LEU A 96 7.45 -6.38 -9.86
CA LEU A 96 8.79 -5.80 -9.76
C LEU A 96 9.24 -5.14 -11.06
N ALA A 97 8.73 -5.59 -12.19
CA ALA A 97 9.07 -4.98 -13.49
C ALA A 97 8.48 -3.59 -13.64
N LEU A 98 7.34 -3.31 -13.03
CA LEU A 98 6.60 -2.07 -13.24
C LEU A 98 6.54 -1.16 -12.01
N ALA A 99 6.41 -1.76 -10.82
CA ALA A 99 6.14 -1.02 -9.60
C ALA A 99 7.22 -0.01 -9.19
N PRO A 100 8.51 -0.33 -9.27
CA PRO A 100 9.53 0.62 -8.81
C PRO A 100 9.50 1.97 -9.53
N ALA A 101 9.25 1.98 -10.83
CA ALA A 101 9.16 3.24 -11.58
C ALA A 101 7.96 4.07 -11.13
N TYR A 102 6.82 3.42 -10.91
CA TYR A 102 5.61 4.11 -10.52
C TYR A 102 5.68 4.61 -9.07
N PHE A 103 5.99 3.72 -8.13
CA PHE A 103 5.99 4.05 -6.69
C PHE A 103 7.25 4.79 -6.26
N GLY A 104 8.32 4.74 -7.06
CA GLY A 104 9.55 5.46 -6.79
C GLY A 104 9.56 6.88 -7.30
N HIS A 105 8.46 7.34 -7.90
CA HIS A 105 8.36 8.70 -8.41
C HIS A 105 8.56 9.71 -7.27
N PRO A 106 9.32 10.81 -7.50
CA PRO A 106 9.60 11.76 -6.43
C PRO A 106 8.36 12.38 -5.78
N GLU A 107 7.27 12.49 -6.52
CA GLU A 107 6.05 13.11 -6.01
C GLU A 107 5.02 12.11 -5.48
N PHE A 108 5.36 10.83 -5.45
CA PHE A 108 4.38 9.82 -5.02
C PHE A 108 3.88 10.07 -3.61
N ALA A 109 4.80 10.30 -2.67
CA ALA A 109 4.43 10.51 -1.27
C ALA A 109 3.52 11.73 -1.10
N ALA A 110 3.89 12.85 -1.76
CA ALA A 110 3.12 14.07 -1.66
C ALA A 110 1.70 13.91 -2.21
N ARG A 111 1.58 13.22 -3.35
CA ARG A 111 0.28 12.98 -3.96
C ARG A 111 -0.60 12.07 -3.10
N LEU A 112 0.00 11.03 -2.51
CA LEU A 112 -0.74 10.12 -1.65
C LEU A 112 -1.26 10.83 -0.40
N ILE A 113 -0.40 11.60 0.25
CA ILE A 113 -0.79 12.34 1.46
C ILE A 113 -1.91 13.33 1.13
N ARG A 114 -1.76 14.08 0.04
CA ARG A 114 -2.79 15.04 -0.38
C ARG A 114 -4.13 14.35 -0.58
N LYS A 115 -4.13 13.20 -1.26
CA LYS A 115 -5.35 12.44 -1.51
C LYS A 115 -5.98 11.93 -0.22
N ARG A 116 -5.17 11.34 0.67
CA ARG A 116 -5.67 10.80 1.93
C ARG A 116 -6.21 11.89 2.84
N TYR A 117 -5.56 13.04 2.86
CA TYR A 117 -6.02 14.16 3.67
C TYR A 117 -7.33 14.73 3.12
N ALA A 118 -7.43 14.87 1.81
CA ALA A 118 -8.67 15.32 1.17
C ALA A 118 -9.82 14.36 1.46
N GLU A 119 -9.56 13.05 1.40
CA GLU A 119 -10.56 12.04 1.73
C GLU A 119 -10.99 12.13 3.20
N TYR A 120 -10.04 12.36 4.09
CA TYR A 120 -10.33 12.54 5.50
C TYR A 120 -11.22 13.76 5.73
N GLN A 121 -10.88 14.89 5.11
CA GLN A 121 -11.67 16.11 5.24
C GLN A 121 -13.08 15.93 4.71
N GLU A 122 -13.22 15.19 3.60
CA GLU A 122 -14.52 14.90 3.02
C GLU A 122 -15.38 14.04 3.96
N ARG A 123 -14.77 13.02 4.59
CA ARG A 123 -15.48 12.20 5.57
C ARG A 123 -15.94 13.02 6.77
N GLN A 124 -15.05 13.88 7.29
CA GLN A 124 -15.40 14.73 8.43
C GLN A 124 -16.56 15.66 8.10
N ARG A 125 -16.57 16.21 6.90
CA ARG A 125 -17.65 17.10 6.49
C ARG A 125 -18.99 16.37 6.40
N ARG A 126 -18.97 15.13 5.89
CA ARG A 126 -20.20 14.35 5.78
C ARG A 126 -20.71 13.82 7.10
N GLU A 127 -19.79 13.52 8.03
CA GLU A 127 -20.15 12.95 9.32
C GLU A 127 -20.47 14.00 10.36
N SER A 128 -20.09 15.26 10.13
CA SER A 128 -20.38 16.33 11.08
C SER A 128 -21.84 16.68 11.06
N PRO A 129 -22.51 16.67 12.23
CA PRO A 129 -23.89 17.13 12.27
C PRO A 129 -23.95 18.61 11.96
N LYS A 130 -24.89 18.98 11.14
CA LYS A 130 -25.11 20.39 10.86
C LYS A 130 -25.81 21.02 12.04
N SER A 131 -25.20 22.04 12.55
CA SER A 131 -25.83 22.84 13.59
C SER A 131 -26.74 23.86 12.96
#